data_677d42a0234f7e13aab9fac77c4d83f3
#
_entry.id   677d42a0234f7e13aab9fac77c4d83f3
#
_cell.length_a   1.000
_cell.length_b   1.000
_cell.length_c   1.000
_cell.angle_alpha   90.00
_cell.angle_beta   90.00
_cell.angle_gamma   90.00
#
_symmetry.space_group_name_H-M   'P 1'
#
loop_
_entity.id
_entity.type
_entity.pdbx_description
1 polymer ?
#
loop_
_entity_poly.entity_id
_entity_poly.type
_entity_poly.pdbx_seq_one_letter_code
_entity_poly.pdbx_strand_id
1 'polypeptide(L)'
;MNKQTLSSAAIIAGLAIAPALLTSSAEALSFVKTQAIGEQSTSSLIGLRVENAAGDKLGDINYLVLDNAGKVSTAVIGVGGFLGVGEKNVGVPFNEIKFSEKDGNPVALIDASKDNLSSAPNYVWTEGSAMKKSALDSAKQASEAPAPNSTPFQTQ
;
A
#
# COMPACT_ATOMS: atom_id res chain seq x y z
N MET A 1 20.04 55.90 -54.87
CA MET A 1 20.37 55.49 -56.28
C MET A 1 21.20 54.22 -56.18
N ASN A 2 20.88 53.29 -57.01
CA ASN A 2 21.49 52.03 -57.45
C ASN A 2 20.90 50.81 -56.74
N LYS A 3 19.98 50.19 -57.39
CA LYS A 3 19.98 49.18 -58.52
C LYS A 3 20.63 47.87 -58.04
N GLN A 4 19.71 46.92 -57.84
CA GLN A 4 19.53 45.70 -58.63
C GLN A 4 20.70 44.75 -58.74
N THR A 5 20.52 43.53 -58.29
CA THR A 5 20.47 42.40 -59.23
C THR A 5 19.88 41.15 -58.55
N LEU A 6 18.88 40.60 -59.19
CA LEU A 6 18.27 39.27 -58.93
C LEU A 6 19.27 38.18 -59.38
N SER A 7 19.42 37.17 -58.55
CA SER A 7 19.95 35.90 -59.05
C SER A 7 19.14 34.74 -58.43
N SER A 8 18.35 34.14 -59.29
CA SER A 8 17.61 32.92 -59.01
C SER A 8 18.57 31.74 -58.93
N ALA A 9 18.58 31.03 -57.81
CA ALA A 9 19.14 29.68 -57.74
C ALA A 9 18.07 28.79 -57.11
N ALA A 10 17.47 27.94 -57.92
CA ALA A 10 16.58 26.87 -57.50
C ALA A 10 17.40 25.82 -56.75
N ILE A 11 17.11 25.61 -55.49
CA ILE A 11 17.66 24.49 -54.71
C ILE A 11 16.55 23.50 -54.51
N ILE A 12 16.71 22.32 -55.09
CA ILE A 12 15.84 21.14 -54.94
C ILE A 12 15.93 20.68 -53.50
N ALA A 13 14.82 20.84 -52.76
CA ALA A 13 14.71 20.29 -51.41
C ALA A 13 14.54 18.79 -51.49
N GLY A 14 15.61 18.05 -51.23
CA GLY A 14 15.56 16.62 -50.98
C GLY A 14 14.93 16.37 -49.61
N LEU A 15 13.72 15.81 -49.61
CA LEU A 15 13.04 15.35 -48.41
C LEU A 15 13.74 14.09 -47.89
N ALA A 16 14.67 14.27 -46.98
CA ALA A 16 15.29 13.17 -46.24
C ALA A 16 14.32 12.73 -45.15
N ILE A 17 13.60 11.65 -45.36
CA ILE A 17 12.82 10.94 -44.34
C ILE A 17 13.84 10.20 -43.47
N ALA A 18 14.22 10.81 -42.35
CA ALA A 18 14.98 10.13 -41.32
C ALA A 18 14.05 9.15 -40.59
N PRO A 19 14.38 7.86 -40.50
CA PRO A 19 13.62 6.96 -39.63
C PRO A 19 13.84 7.39 -38.18
N ALA A 20 12.78 7.84 -37.52
CA ALA A 20 12.78 8.04 -36.08
C ALA A 20 12.95 6.67 -35.42
N LEU A 21 14.14 6.38 -34.95
CA LEU A 21 14.41 5.26 -34.09
C LEU A 21 13.69 5.55 -32.75
N LEU A 22 12.55 4.92 -32.57
CA LEU A 22 11.86 4.86 -31.28
C LEU A 22 12.77 4.03 -30.34
N THR A 23 13.69 4.70 -29.68
CA THR A 23 14.43 4.11 -28.57
C THR A 23 13.43 3.96 -27.42
N SER A 24 12.84 2.76 -27.28
CA SER A 24 12.13 2.35 -26.09
C SER A 24 13.16 2.28 -24.97
N SER A 25 13.23 3.32 -24.14
CA SER A 25 13.98 3.27 -22.90
C SER A 25 13.27 2.27 -21.98
N ALA A 26 13.80 1.06 -21.92
CA ALA A 26 13.42 0.14 -20.84
C ALA A 26 13.84 0.82 -19.52
N GLU A 27 12.88 1.31 -18.75
CA GLU A 27 13.16 1.82 -17.41
C GLU A 27 13.68 0.67 -16.58
N ALA A 28 14.97 0.76 -16.23
CA ALA A 28 15.61 -0.23 -15.37
C ALA A 28 15.02 -0.13 -13.97
N LEU A 29 14.59 -1.27 -13.40
CA LEU A 29 14.09 -1.34 -12.05
C LEU A 29 15.16 -0.82 -11.08
N SER A 30 14.79 0.15 -10.25
CA SER A 30 15.68 0.67 -9.21
C SER A 30 15.42 -0.05 -7.89
N PHE A 31 16.46 -0.46 -7.19
CA PHE A 31 16.37 -1.14 -5.90
C PHE A 31 16.64 -0.15 -4.77
N VAL A 32 15.74 -0.13 -3.78
CA VAL A 32 15.89 0.67 -2.55
C VAL A 32 16.60 -0.18 -1.49
N LYS A 33 17.72 0.31 -0.97
CA LYS A 33 18.53 -0.42 0.02
C LYS A 33 18.10 -0.17 1.46
N THR A 34 17.56 1.00 1.74
CA THR A 34 17.21 1.43 3.10
C THR A 34 15.93 2.24 3.09
N GLN A 35 15.19 2.19 4.17
CA GLN A 35 14.03 3.02 4.42
C GLN A 35 14.45 4.49 4.54
N ALA A 36 13.69 5.41 3.96
CA ALA A 36 13.93 6.83 4.09
C ALA A 36 13.51 7.35 5.48
N ILE A 37 14.09 8.48 5.88
CA ILE A 37 13.73 9.13 7.15
C ILE A 37 12.26 9.56 7.08
N GLY A 38 11.47 9.18 8.08
CA GLY A 38 10.04 9.49 8.16
C GLY A 38 9.13 8.44 7.52
N GLU A 39 9.68 7.46 6.78
CA GLU A 39 8.90 6.31 6.33
C GLU A 39 8.70 5.31 7.46
N GLN A 40 7.55 4.64 7.46
CA GLN A 40 7.25 3.59 8.42
C GLN A 40 6.86 2.30 7.70
N SER A 41 7.31 1.18 8.24
CA SER A 41 6.86 -0.12 7.74
C SER A 41 5.40 -0.35 8.09
N THR A 42 4.60 -0.80 7.13
CA THR A 42 3.20 -1.16 7.39
C THR A 42 3.06 -2.27 8.43
N SER A 43 4.05 -3.15 8.53
CA SER A 43 4.08 -4.21 9.54
C SER A 43 4.25 -3.68 10.98
N SER A 44 4.90 -2.53 11.16
CA SER A 44 5.02 -1.90 12.48
C SER A 44 3.77 -1.11 12.88
N LEU A 45 2.88 -0.82 11.91
CA LEU A 45 1.63 -0.13 12.16
C LEU A 45 0.48 -1.10 12.46
N ILE A 46 0.50 -2.30 11.92
CA ILE A 46 -0.50 -3.33 12.23
C ILE A 46 -0.30 -3.81 13.67
N GLY A 47 -1.38 -3.84 14.44
CA GLY A 47 -1.37 -4.15 15.87
C GLY A 47 -1.00 -2.96 16.76
N LEU A 48 -0.70 -1.80 16.16
CA LEU A 48 -0.36 -0.62 16.93
C LEU A 48 -1.57 -0.12 17.72
N ARG A 49 -1.34 0.16 19.00
CA ARG A 49 -2.35 0.68 19.91
C ARG A 49 -2.81 2.08 19.47
N VAL A 50 -4.12 2.27 19.45
CA VAL A 50 -4.76 3.55 19.15
C VAL A 50 -5.28 4.17 20.44
N GLU A 51 -4.90 5.42 20.69
CA GLU A 51 -5.32 6.19 21.86
C GLU A 51 -5.94 7.53 21.44
N ASN A 52 -6.69 8.14 22.35
CA ASN A 52 -7.09 9.54 22.23
C ASN A 52 -6.08 10.48 22.92
N ALA A 53 -6.31 11.78 22.83
CA ALA A 53 -5.46 12.78 23.49
C ALA A 53 -5.45 12.66 25.02
N ALA A 54 -6.46 12.05 25.64
CA ALA A 54 -6.52 11.78 27.07
C ALA A 54 -5.70 10.54 27.48
N GLY A 55 -5.22 9.76 26.51
CA GLY A 55 -4.46 8.52 26.73
C GLY A 55 -5.35 7.28 26.90
N ASP A 56 -6.63 7.39 26.62
CA ASP A 56 -7.54 6.23 26.67
C ASP A 56 -7.28 5.33 25.46
N LYS A 57 -7.15 4.03 25.71
CA LYS A 57 -7.11 3.04 24.64
C LYS A 57 -8.46 2.98 23.93
N LEU A 58 -8.45 3.23 22.61
CA LEU A 58 -9.62 3.15 21.75
C LEU A 58 -9.71 1.82 21.01
N GLY A 59 -8.56 1.24 20.67
CA GLY A 59 -8.46 0.00 19.92
C GLY A 59 -7.05 -0.27 19.45
N ASP A 60 -6.93 -1.08 18.40
CA ASP A 60 -5.66 -1.40 17.75
C ASP A 60 -5.85 -1.35 16.22
N ILE A 61 -4.79 -1.04 15.46
CA ILE A 61 -4.86 -1.03 13.99
C ILE A 61 -4.87 -2.46 13.48
N ASN A 62 -5.97 -2.91 12.90
CA ASN A 62 -6.09 -4.26 12.36
C ASN A 62 -5.63 -4.35 10.89
N TYR A 63 -5.97 -3.33 10.08
CA TYR A 63 -5.65 -3.32 8.65
C TYR A 63 -5.30 -1.93 8.16
N LEU A 64 -4.51 -1.88 7.10
CA LEU A 64 -4.24 -0.68 6.31
C LEU A 64 -4.75 -0.91 4.89
N VAL A 65 -5.52 0.04 4.39
CA VAL A 65 -6.12 -0.01 3.05
C VAL A 65 -5.38 0.94 2.14
N LEU A 66 -4.96 0.43 1.00
CA LEU A 66 -4.29 1.20 -0.04
C LEU A 66 -5.31 1.71 -1.06
N ASP A 67 -5.10 2.91 -1.54
CA ASP A 67 -5.82 3.44 -2.69
C ASP A 67 -5.25 2.90 -4.02
N ASN A 68 -5.86 3.31 -5.13
CA ASN A 68 -5.42 2.87 -6.47
C ASN A 68 -4.02 3.40 -6.86
N ALA A 69 -3.50 4.40 -6.14
CA ALA A 69 -2.15 4.92 -6.31
C ALA A 69 -1.11 4.18 -5.45
N GLY A 70 -1.54 3.19 -4.66
CA GLY A 70 -0.68 2.43 -3.75
C GLY A 70 -0.35 3.16 -2.44
N LYS A 71 -1.04 4.26 -2.12
CA LYS A 71 -0.89 4.98 -0.85
C LYS A 71 -1.86 4.45 0.19
N VAL A 72 -1.45 4.42 1.45
CA VAL A 72 -2.36 4.10 2.55
C VAL A 72 -3.41 5.21 2.67
N SER A 73 -4.66 4.87 2.44
CA SER A 73 -5.82 5.77 2.52
C SER A 73 -6.58 5.67 3.83
N THR A 74 -6.69 4.47 4.37
CA THR A 74 -7.53 4.18 5.54
C THR A 74 -6.81 3.21 6.47
N ALA A 75 -6.89 3.46 7.77
CA ALA A 75 -6.61 2.47 8.80
C ALA A 75 -7.93 1.91 9.33
N VAL A 76 -8.03 0.60 9.40
CA VAL A 76 -9.17 -0.07 10.01
C VAL A 76 -8.79 -0.43 11.43
N ILE A 77 -9.48 0.21 12.36
CA ILE A 77 -9.23 0.08 13.80
C ILE A 77 -10.25 -0.90 14.38
N GLY A 78 -9.75 -1.87 15.10
CA GLY A 78 -10.56 -2.77 15.91
C GLY A 78 -10.93 -2.12 17.22
N VAL A 79 -12.23 -1.97 17.48
CA VAL A 79 -12.78 -1.28 18.66
C VAL A 79 -13.60 -2.22 19.51
N GLY A 80 -13.29 -2.27 20.79
CA GLY A 80 -13.99 -3.14 21.73
C GLY A 80 -13.61 -4.62 21.59
N GLY A 81 -14.50 -5.51 22.01
CA GLY A 81 -14.23 -6.93 22.04
C GLY A 81 -13.34 -7.37 23.21
N PHE A 82 -13.27 -8.69 23.40
CA PHE A 82 -12.35 -9.30 24.33
C PHE A 82 -11.52 -10.34 23.58
N LEU A 83 -10.21 -10.15 23.54
CA LEU A 83 -9.28 -11.02 22.79
C LEU A 83 -9.69 -11.20 21.30
N GLY A 84 -10.14 -10.13 20.65
CA GLY A 84 -10.55 -10.16 19.24
C GLY A 84 -11.97 -10.71 18.99
N VAL A 85 -12.69 -11.16 20.02
CA VAL A 85 -14.07 -11.64 19.89
C VAL A 85 -15.05 -10.49 20.13
N GLY A 86 -15.97 -10.28 19.18
CA GLY A 86 -16.94 -9.17 19.24
C GLY A 86 -16.34 -7.79 18.94
N GLU A 87 -15.18 -7.75 18.34
CA GLU A 87 -14.51 -6.53 17.91
C GLU A 87 -15.24 -5.89 16.72
N LYS A 88 -15.40 -4.59 16.77
CA LYS A 88 -15.96 -3.79 15.70
C LYS A 88 -14.86 -3.13 14.89
N ASN A 89 -14.83 -3.36 13.58
CA ASN A 89 -13.89 -2.68 12.69
C ASN A 89 -14.44 -1.32 12.24
N VAL A 90 -13.66 -0.27 12.47
CA VAL A 90 -14.00 1.11 12.10
C VAL A 90 -12.91 1.66 11.18
N GLY A 91 -13.30 2.19 10.02
CA GLY A 91 -12.37 2.83 9.09
C GLY A 91 -12.13 4.28 9.49
N VAL A 92 -10.85 4.65 9.65
CA VAL A 92 -10.41 6.03 9.93
C VAL A 92 -9.49 6.47 8.81
N PRO A 93 -9.66 7.67 8.23
CA PRO A 93 -8.73 8.22 7.26
C PRO A 93 -7.29 8.23 7.81
N PHE A 94 -6.34 7.70 7.05
CA PHE A 94 -4.97 7.52 7.55
C PHE A 94 -4.28 8.86 7.88
N ASN A 95 -4.64 9.93 7.18
CA ASN A 95 -4.12 11.27 7.43
C ASN A 95 -4.62 11.92 8.72
N GLU A 96 -5.64 11.37 9.35
CA GLU A 96 -6.14 11.83 10.67
C GLU A 96 -5.42 11.15 11.84
N ILE A 97 -4.58 10.17 11.55
CA ILE A 97 -3.80 9.45 12.55
C ILE A 97 -2.44 10.12 12.74
N LYS A 98 -2.11 10.46 13.97
CA LYS A 98 -0.78 10.95 14.35
C LYS A 98 -0.02 9.85 15.06
N PHE A 99 1.19 9.60 14.61
CA PHE A 99 2.07 8.63 15.27
C PHE A 99 2.94 9.33 16.29
N SER A 100 3.06 8.75 17.48
CA SER A 100 3.82 9.28 18.60
C SER A 100 4.49 8.14 19.36
N GLU A 101 5.27 8.49 20.35
CA GLU A 101 5.89 7.54 21.29
C GLU A 101 5.43 7.87 22.71
N LYS A 102 5.03 6.86 23.45
CA LYS A 102 4.61 6.97 24.85
C LYS A 102 5.33 5.90 25.66
N ASP A 103 6.10 6.32 26.64
CA ASP A 103 6.88 5.44 27.51
C ASP A 103 7.81 4.47 26.73
N GLY A 104 8.43 4.98 25.64
CA GLY A 104 9.29 4.18 24.76
C GLY A 104 8.53 3.26 23.79
N ASN A 105 7.20 3.31 23.76
CA ASN A 105 6.38 2.49 22.87
C ASN A 105 5.67 3.34 21.81
N PRO A 106 5.67 2.93 20.54
CA PRO A 106 4.93 3.64 19.51
C PRO A 106 3.42 3.52 19.75
N VAL A 107 2.69 4.63 19.54
CA VAL A 107 1.24 4.70 19.64
C VAL A 107 0.66 5.51 18.48
N ALA A 108 -0.54 5.16 18.06
CA ALA A 108 -1.33 5.95 17.11
C ALA A 108 -2.33 6.82 17.88
N LEU A 109 -2.36 8.11 17.60
CA LEU A 109 -3.27 9.06 18.23
C LEU A 109 -4.33 9.51 17.23
N ILE A 110 -5.58 9.49 17.65
CA ILE A 110 -6.72 10.03 16.89
C ILE A 110 -7.56 10.95 17.77
N ASP A 111 -8.19 11.93 17.14
CA ASP A 111 -9.13 12.84 17.83
C ASP A 111 -10.53 12.24 17.82
N ALA A 112 -10.75 11.23 18.66
CA ALA A 112 -12.03 10.55 18.80
C ALA A 112 -12.22 10.09 20.24
N SER A 113 -13.49 9.90 20.61
CA SER A 113 -13.87 9.22 21.86
C SER A 113 -14.20 7.75 21.59
N LYS A 114 -14.21 6.97 22.66
CA LYS A 114 -14.66 5.57 22.59
C LYS A 114 -16.11 5.47 22.12
N ASP A 115 -16.96 6.41 22.52
CA ASP A 115 -18.37 6.45 22.13
C ASP A 115 -18.54 6.80 20.64
N ASN A 116 -17.72 7.73 20.12
CA ASN A 116 -17.69 8.04 18.69
C ASN A 116 -17.36 6.80 17.86
N LEU A 117 -16.33 6.06 18.23
CA LEU A 117 -15.93 4.85 17.50
C LEU A 117 -16.96 3.72 17.68
N SER A 118 -17.53 3.57 18.86
CA SER A 118 -18.57 2.57 19.10
C SER A 118 -19.84 2.84 18.29
N SER A 119 -20.16 4.09 18.05
CA SER A 119 -21.31 4.54 17.24
C SER A 119 -21.02 4.60 15.75
N ALA A 120 -19.75 4.65 15.34
CA ALA A 120 -19.34 4.71 13.94
C ALA A 120 -19.87 3.49 13.15
N PRO A 121 -20.08 3.59 11.83
CA PRO A 121 -20.47 2.44 11.02
C PRO A 121 -19.36 1.37 10.99
N ASN A 122 -19.75 0.11 10.87
CA ASN A 122 -18.79 -0.95 10.60
C ASN A 122 -18.11 -0.72 9.26
N TYR A 123 -16.80 -0.93 9.22
CA TYR A 123 -16.07 -0.92 7.96
C TYR A 123 -16.50 -2.10 7.08
N VAL A 124 -16.96 -1.80 5.88
CA VAL A 124 -17.42 -2.80 4.91
C VAL A 124 -16.39 -2.95 3.82
N TRP A 125 -15.94 -4.18 3.61
CA TRP A 125 -15.03 -4.52 2.52
C TRP A 125 -15.79 -4.58 1.20
N THR A 126 -15.29 -3.89 0.17
CA THR A 126 -15.83 -4.06 -1.20
C THR A 126 -15.32 -5.37 -1.81
N GLU A 127 -16.11 -5.97 -2.70
CA GLU A 127 -15.83 -7.29 -3.26
C GLU A 127 -14.46 -7.42 -3.98
N GLY A 128 -13.88 -6.32 -4.46
CA GLY A 128 -12.51 -6.30 -4.98
C GLY A 128 -11.43 -6.69 -3.96
N SER A 129 -11.74 -6.63 -2.66
CA SER A 129 -10.85 -7.06 -1.58
C SER A 129 -10.87 -8.58 -1.34
N ALA A 130 -11.84 -9.29 -1.94
CA ALA A 130 -12.02 -10.74 -1.78
C ALA A 130 -10.86 -11.56 -2.38
N MET A 131 -10.09 -10.99 -3.32
CA MET A 131 -8.89 -11.65 -3.86
C MET A 131 -7.88 -12.03 -2.79
N LYS A 132 -7.78 -11.23 -1.71
CA LYS A 132 -6.81 -11.48 -0.63
C LYS A 132 -7.21 -12.64 0.27
N LYS A 133 -8.50 -12.80 0.55
CA LYS A 133 -8.99 -13.91 1.37
C LYS A 133 -8.80 -15.24 0.64
N SER A 134 -9.15 -15.31 -0.65
CA SER A 134 -8.96 -16.51 -1.45
C SER A 134 -7.49 -16.90 -1.61
N ALA A 135 -6.58 -15.92 -1.80
CA ALA A 135 -5.16 -16.20 -1.90
C ALA A 135 -4.55 -16.65 -0.56
N LEU A 136 -5.02 -16.08 0.56
CA LEU A 136 -4.56 -16.45 1.90
C LEU A 136 -5.09 -17.83 2.32
N ASP A 137 -6.35 -18.13 2.01
CA ASP A 137 -6.96 -19.43 2.26
C ASP A 137 -6.31 -20.52 1.39
N SER A 138 -5.96 -20.20 0.14
CA SER A 138 -5.21 -21.09 -0.76
C SER A 138 -3.77 -21.32 -0.27
N ALA A 139 -3.09 -20.29 0.22
CA ALA A 139 -1.75 -20.42 0.78
C ALA A 139 -1.75 -21.22 2.09
N LYS A 140 -2.77 -21.05 2.93
CA LYS A 140 -2.93 -21.84 4.16
C LYS A 140 -3.22 -23.31 3.84
N GLN A 141 -4.06 -23.58 2.86
CA GLN A 141 -4.38 -24.93 2.41
C GLN A 141 -3.18 -25.64 1.77
N ALA A 142 -2.31 -24.90 1.05
CA ALA A 142 -1.07 -25.43 0.51
C ALA A 142 -0.03 -25.77 1.60
N SER A 143 -0.01 -25.02 2.69
CA SER A 143 0.90 -25.30 3.83
C SER A 143 0.41 -26.45 4.74
N GLU A 144 -0.86 -26.82 4.65
CA GLU A 144 -1.50 -27.88 5.43
C GLU A 144 -1.62 -29.19 4.64
N ALA A 145 -1.15 -29.20 3.37
CA ALA A 145 -1.11 -30.43 2.57
C ALA A 145 -0.09 -31.40 3.16
N PRO A 146 -0.47 -32.68 3.39
CA PRO A 146 0.46 -33.66 3.93
C PRO A 146 1.63 -33.87 2.96
N ALA A 147 2.85 -33.94 3.51
CA ALA A 147 4.06 -34.18 2.74
C ALA A 147 3.90 -35.43 1.86
N PRO A 148 4.40 -35.42 0.61
CA PRO A 148 4.31 -36.59 -0.25
C PRO A 148 5.01 -37.75 0.44
N ASN A 149 4.26 -38.84 0.60
CA ASN A 149 4.65 -40.08 1.24
C ASN A 149 5.96 -40.59 0.62
N SER A 150 7.07 -40.43 1.34
CA SER A 150 8.36 -41.01 0.95
C SER A 150 8.25 -42.51 1.12
N THR A 151 7.97 -43.23 0.04
CA THR A 151 8.06 -44.68 -0.03
C THR A 151 9.50 -45.09 0.27
N PRO A 152 9.77 -45.93 1.26
CA PRO A 152 11.13 -46.40 1.51
C PRO A 152 11.59 -47.26 0.33
N PHE A 153 12.74 -46.90 -0.24
CA PHE A 153 13.42 -47.70 -1.25
C PHE A 153 13.83 -49.04 -0.62
N GLN A 154 13.14 -50.10 -1.01
CA GLN A 154 13.53 -51.45 -0.64
C GLN A 154 14.70 -51.90 -1.53
N THR A 155 15.88 -52.05 -0.95
CA THR A 155 17.04 -52.73 -1.52
C THR A 155 16.79 -54.24 -1.48
N GLN A 156 16.79 -54.87 -2.65
CA GLN A 156 17.08 -56.32 -2.78
C GLN A 156 18.52 -56.48 -3.26
#